data_8c66f487fc8684b1097603041b44749e
#
_entry.id   8c66f487fc8684b1097603041b44749e
#
_cell.length_a   1.000
_cell.length_b   1.000
_cell.length_c   1.000
_cell.angle_alpha   90.00
_cell.angle_beta   90.00
_cell.angle_gamma   90.00
#
_symmetry.space_group_name_H-M   'P 1'
#
loop_
_entity.id
_entity.type
_entity.pdbx_description
1 polymer ?
#
loop_
_entity_poly.entity_id
_entity_poly.type
_entity_poly.pdbx_seq_one_letter_code
_entity_poly.pdbx_strand_id
1 'polypeptide(L)'
;MKVLVLGASGHIGARLLEMLQATPWAAATGASRRMKNTASWLELDSRDPRQLAQALKGFDAVVNCVAGDAASIADGARALVQAALQVDCPRIVHLSTMSVYGPAEGNVREDAPLDPTLGWYGQAKCEAEAAMHDFVRHGGEALMLRPGCVYGPGSQLWVGRIGRWLQAGRLGDLGIAGDGWANLVHVDDVCQALLLALRLPAAQGKIPVFNLAAPDSPRWNDYFVDLALAIQATPVRRLGSRRLQLDAWLCGPPLKAAERALKLLGSAGIKLPDALPPGLLGLWSQHIHLDTQAASHRLGVQWTPYADGLRDSAAWFTAPAGAGQATLDKMICTP
;
A
#
# COMPACT_ATOMS: atom_id res chain seq x y z
N MET A 1 -0.35 -25.26 3.50
CA MET A 1 -1.12 -24.43 2.54
C MET A 1 -0.14 -23.88 1.49
N LYS A 2 -0.41 -24.10 0.21
CA LYS A 2 0.36 -23.50 -0.90
C LYS A 2 -0.23 -22.15 -1.24
N VAL A 3 0.57 -21.08 -1.16
CA VAL A 3 0.12 -19.70 -1.31
C VAL A 3 0.86 -19.02 -2.46
N LEU A 4 0.13 -18.46 -3.42
CA LEU A 4 0.67 -17.60 -4.46
C LEU A 4 0.57 -16.13 -4.02
N VAL A 5 1.67 -15.37 -4.07
CA VAL A 5 1.68 -13.94 -3.75
C VAL A 5 1.86 -13.14 -5.05
N LEU A 6 0.78 -12.51 -5.53
CA LEU A 6 0.83 -11.58 -6.67
C LEU A 6 1.32 -10.22 -6.20
N GLY A 7 2.16 -9.56 -6.99
CA GLY A 7 2.80 -8.30 -6.59
C GLY A 7 3.93 -8.48 -5.57
N ALA A 8 4.54 -9.67 -5.51
CA ALA A 8 5.61 -10.03 -4.58
C ALA A 8 6.89 -9.19 -4.74
N SER A 9 7.05 -8.39 -5.79
CA SER A 9 8.15 -7.43 -5.94
C SER A 9 7.89 -6.07 -5.28
N GLY A 10 6.65 -5.80 -4.85
CA GLY A 10 6.25 -4.56 -4.17
C GLY A 10 6.61 -4.56 -2.68
N HIS A 11 6.44 -3.41 -2.01
CA HIS A 11 6.75 -3.21 -0.59
C HIS A 11 6.10 -4.28 0.30
N ILE A 12 4.77 -4.36 0.28
CA ILE A 12 4.02 -5.31 1.13
C ILE A 12 4.21 -6.75 0.65
N GLY A 13 4.12 -6.99 -0.67
CA GLY A 13 4.23 -8.34 -1.21
C GLY A 13 5.58 -9.01 -0.98
N ALA A 14 6.68 -8.25 -1.03
CA ALA A 14 8.02 -8.76 -0.73
C ALA A 14 8.14 -9.14 0.75
N ARG A 15 7.69 -8.26 1.65
CA ARG A 15 7.73 -8.53 3.09
C ARG A 15 6.82 -9.70 3.48
N LEU A 16 5.63 -9.77 2.89
CA LEU A 16 4.72 -10.91 3.08
C LEU A 16 5.36 -12.23 2.65
N LEU A 17 6.03 -12.25 1.50
CA LEU A 17 6.69 -13.45 1.00
C LEU A 17 7.77 -13.95 1.98
N GLU A 18 8.58 -13.03 2.52
CA GLU A 18 9.58 -13.35 3.56
C GLU A 18 8.92 -13.98 4.81
N MET A 19 7.85 -13.34 5.31
CA MET A 19 7.13 -13.83 6.49
C MET A 19 6.46 -15.18 6.24
N LEU A 20 5.85 -15.39 5.07
CA LEU A 20 5.25 -16.69 4.69
C LEU A 20 6.30 -17.80 4.60
N GLN A 21 7.47 -17.52 4.01
CA GLN A 21 8.57 -18.48 3.91
C GLN A 21 9.15 -18.87 5.26
N ALA A 22 9.08 -18.00 6.26
CA ALA A 22 9.46 -18.29 7.64
C ALA A 22 8.37 -19.07 8.41
N THR A 23 7.22 -19.33 7.81
CA THR A 23 6.05 -19.91 8.47
C THR A 23 5.91 -21.41 8.13
N PRO A 24 5.89 -22.33 9.10
CA PRO A 24 5.94 -23.78 8.81
C PRO A 24 4.68 -24.35 8.13
N TRP A 25 3.53 -23.68 8.24
CA TRP A 25 2.27 -24.11 7.64
C TRP A 25 2.08 -23.63 6.18
N ALA A 26 2.93 -22.73 5.67
CA ALA A 26 2.81 -22.14 4.34
C ALA A 26 3.98 -22.53 3.43
N ALA A 27 3.65 -22.88 2.19
CA ALA A 27 4.61 -22.97 1.08
C ALA A 27 4.28 -21.84 0.10
N ALA A 28 5.05 -20.73 0.19
CA ALA A 28 4.76 -19.51 -0.55
C ALA A 28 5.61 -19.40 -1.81
N THR A 29 4.96 -18.98 -2.90
CA THR A 29 5.61 -18.62 -4.17
C THR A 29 5.28 -17.17 -4.52
N GLY A 30 6.28 -16.38 -4.81
CA GLY A 30 6.12 -15.00 -5.27
C GLY A 30 5.88 -14.94 -6.77
N ALA A 31 5.10 -13.95 -7.22
CA ALA A 31 4.89 -13.71 -8.64
C ALA A 31 4.96 -12.23 -9.00
N SER A 32 5.61 -11.93 -10.13
CA SER A 32 5.66 -10.59 -10.71
C SER A 32 6.03 -10.65 -12.20
N ARG A 33 5.90 -9.51 -12.89
CA ARG A 33 6.25 -9.35 -14.31
C ARG A 33 7.75 -9.49 -14.63
N ARG A 34 8.59 -9.60 -13.62
CA ARG A 34 10.04 -9.80 -13.76
C ARG A 34 10.46 -10.97 -12.92
N MET A 35 11.15 -11.90 -13.53
CA MET A 35 11.75 -13.02 -12.83
C MET A 35 12.73 -12.53 -11.76
N LYS A 36 12.67 -13.12 -10.59
CA LYS A 36 13.75 -13.07 -9.61
C LYS A 36 14.43 -14.43 -9.57
N ASN A 37 15.73 -14.43 -9.45
CA ASN A 37 16.52 -15.68 -9.42
C ASN A 37 16.40 -16.37 -8.05
N THR A 38 15.19 -16.84 -7.74
CA THR A 38 14.86 -17.58 -6.51
C THR A 38 13.98 -18.78 -6.87
N ALA A 39 14.16 -19.89 -6.17
CA ALA A 39 13.44 -21.14 -6.45
C ALA A 39 11.91 -21.05 -6.31
N SER A 40 11.41 -20.06 -5.54
CA SER A 40 9.98 -19.87 -5.27
C SER A 40 9.45 -18.61 -5.95
N TRP A 41 9.67 -18.46 -7.26
CA TRP A 41 9.24 -17.31 -8.02
C TRP A 41 8.67 -17.68 -9.38
N LEU A 42 7.56 -17.02 -9.76
CA LEU A 42 6.96 -17.12 -11.08
C LEU A 42 6.99 -15.75 -11.79
N GLU A 43 7.38 -15.78 -13.06
CA GLU A 43 7.21 -14.62 -13.95
C GLU A 43 5.85 -14.71 -14.62
N LEU A 44 4.97 -13.74 -14.33
CA LEU A 44 3.66 -13.63 -14.96
C LEU A 44 3.12 -12.19 -14.98
N ASP A 45 2.29 -11.89 -15.97
CA ASP A 45 1.47 -10.68 -15.98
C ASP A 45 0.13 -10.98 -15.29
N SER A 46 -0.15 -10.28 -14.18
CA SER A 46 -1.41 -10.43 -13.43
C SER A 46 -2.66 -9.99 -14.22
N ARG A 47 -2.50 -9.42 -15.41
CA ARG A 47 -3.62 -9.08 -16.32
C ARG A 47 -3.92 -10.18 -17.35
N ASP A 48 -3.08 -11.21 -17.44
CA ASP A 48 -3.30 -12.32 -18.35
C ASP A 48 -4.01 -13.48 -17.62
N PRO A 49 -5.32 -13.70 -17.87
CA PRO A 49 -6.08 -14.73 -17.17
C PRO A 49 -5.61 -16.16 -17.52
N ARG A 50 -4.98 -16.38 -18.69
CA ARG A 50 -4.45 -17.70 -19.07
C ARG A 50 -3.18 -18.03 -18.27
N GLN A 51 -2.26 -17.05 -18.14
CA GLN A 51 -1.07 -17.22 -17.31
C GLN A 51 -1.45 -17.43 -15.84
N LEU A 52 -2.44 -16.64 -15.35
CA LEU A 52 -2.96 -16.79 -13.98
C LEU A 52 -3.60 -18.17 -13.77
N ALA A 53 -4.46 -18.66 -14.67
CA ALA A 53 -5.09 -19.97 -14.56
C ALA A 53 -4.05 -21.10 -14.54
N GLN A 54 -2.99 -20.98 -15.33
CA GLN A 54 -1.90 -21.95 -15.30
C GLN A 54 -1.12 -21.89 -13.99
N ALA A 55 -0.80 -20.67 -13.52
CA ALA A 55 -0.05 -20.44 -12.30
C ALA A 55 -0.81 -20.89 -11.05
N LEU A 56 -2.14 -20.68 -11.00
CA LEU A 56 -2.97 -21.00 -9.84
C LEU A 56 -3.21 -22.51 -9.63
N LYS A 57 -2.93 -23.36 -10.63
CA LYS A 57 -3.11 -24.80 -10.49
C LYS A 57 -2.31 -25.35 -9.32
N GLY A 58 -3.01 -25.94 -8.37
CA GLY A 58 -2.42 -26.58 -7.20
C GLY A 58 -2.00 -25.64 -6.07
N PHE A 59 -2.42 -24.36 -6.12
CA PHE A 59 -2.38 -23.48 -4.97
C PHE A 59 -3.71 -23.52 -4.20
N ASP A 60 -3.61 -23.46 -2.88
CA ASP A 60 -4.76 -23.46 -1.97
C ASP A 60 -5.33 -22.03 -1.79
N ALA A 61 -4.51 -21.03 -1.99
CA ALA A 61 -4.90 -19.63 -1.86
C ALA A 61 -3.97 -18.69 -2.67
N VAL A 62 -4.51 -17.51 -3.01
CA VAL A 62 -3.73 -16.43 -3.59
C VAL A 62 -3.89 -15.15 -2.76
N VAL A 63 -2.77 -14.45 -2.54
CA VAL A 63 -2.77 -13.11 -1.95
C VAL A 63 -2.50 -12.09 -3.06
N ASN A 64 -3.47 -11.20 -3.27
CA ASN A 64 -3.35 -10.16 -4.29
C ASN A 64 -2.86 -8.83 -3.68
N CYS A 65 -1.55 -8.60 -3.76
CA CYS A 65 -0.89 -7.34 -3.38
C CYS A 65 -0.56 -6.46 -4.60
N VAL A 66 -1.20 -6.68 -5.75
CA VAL A 66 -0.93 -5.92 -6.97
C VAL A 66 -1.31 -4.45 -6.77
N ALA A 67 -0.35 -3.59 -7.07
CA ALA A 67 -0.48 -2.15 -7.15
C ALA A 67 0.13 -1.70 -8.50
N GLY A 68 -0.01 -0.43 -8.85
CA GLY A 68 0.53 0.12 -10.10
C GLY A 68 -0.44 1.11 -10.74
N ASP A 69 -0.67 1.02 -12.04
CA ASP A 69 -1.67 1.80 -12.74
C ASP A 69 -3.09 1.22 -12.57
N ALA A 70 -4.10 1.96 -13.00
CA ALA A 70 -5.51 1.57 -12.88
C ALA A 70 -5.79 0.21 -13.54
N ALA A 71 -5.22 -0.05 -14.72
CA ALA A 71 -5.40 -1.31 -15.43
C ALA A 71 -4.77 -2.50 -14.66
N SER A 72 -3.58 -2.32 -14.10
CA SER A 72 -2.93 -3.37 -13.29
C SER A 72 -3.76 -3.74 -12.07
N ILE A 73 -4.48 -2.77 -11.48
CA ILE A 73 -5.33 -2.99 -10.31
C ILE A 73 -6.67 -3.60 -10.70
N ALA A 74 -7.44 -2.92 -11.56
CA ALA A 74 -8.81 -3.31 -11.87
C ALA A 74 -8.88 -4.51 -12.84
N ASP A 75 -8.17 -4.45 -13.98
CA ASP A 75 -8.16 -5.55 -14.94
C ASP A 75 -7.44 -6.77 -14.38
N GLY A 76 -6.36 -6.55 -13.60
CA GLY A 76 -5.66 -7.62 -12.90
C GLY A 76 -6.55 -8.35 -11.89
N ALA A 77 -7.42 -7.64 -11.16
CA ALA A 77 -8.38 -8.27 -10.25
C ALA A 77 -9.44 -9.08 -11.01
N ARG A 78 -9.96 -8.55 -12.11
CA ARG A 78 -10.92 -9.27 -12.99
C ARG A 78 -10.30 -10.53 -13.60
N ALA A 79 -9.07 -10.42 -14.10
CA ALA A 79 -8.33 -11.56 -14.65
C ALA A 79 -8.05 -12.63 -13.60
N LEU A 80 -7.72 -12.22 -12.37
CA LEU A 80 -7.51 -13.14 -11.25
C LEU A 80 -8.78 -13.92 -10.91
N VAL A 81 -9.92 -13.23 -10.80
CA VAL A 81 -11.22 -13.88 -10.52
C VAL A 81 -11.57 -14.87 -11.62
N GLN A 82 -11.45 -14.47 -12.89
CA GLN A 82 -11.69 -15.35 -14.02
C GLN A 82 -10.81 -16.62 -13.96
N ALA A 83 -9.53 -16.45 -13.69
CA ALA A 83 -8.58 -17.55 -13.60
C ALA A 83 -8.88 -18.47 -12.39
N ALA A 84 -9.18 -17.90 -11.23
CA ALA A 84 -9.45 -18.63 -10.00
C ALA A 84 -10.70 -19.53 -10.16
N LEU A 85 -11.76 -19.01 -10.79
CA LEU A 85 -12.97 -19.79 -11.08
C LEU A 85 -12.74 -20.92 -12.09
N GLN A 86 -11.78 -20.76 -13.02
CA GLN A 86 -11.46 -21.81 -14.00
C GLN A 86 -10.71 -23.01 -13.42
N VAL A 87 -9.98 -22.80 -12.32
CA VAL A 87 -9.08 -23.83 -11.76
C VAL A 87 -9.43 -24.22 -10.33
N ASP A 88 -10.61 -23.83 -9.87
CA ASP A 88 -11.12 -24.10 -8.52
C ASP A 88 -10.14 -23.66 -7.41
N CYS A 89 -9.46 -22.54 -7.62
CA CYS A 89 -8.65 -21.94 -6.56
C CYS A 89 -9.59 -21.34 -5.51
N PRO A 90 -9.67 -21.92 -4.30
CA PRO A 90 -10.81 -21.66 -3.42
C PRO A 90 -10.78 -20.28 -2.77
N ARG A 91 -9.59 -19.68 -2.59
CA ARG A 91 -9.44 -18.50 -1.72
C ARG A 91 -8.60 -17.40 -2.31
N ILE A 92 -9.15 -16.17 -2.28
CA ILE A 92 -8.43 -14.93 -2.59
C ILE A 92 -8.39 -14.04 -1.34
N VAL A 93 -7.19 -13.63 -0.88
CA VAL A 93 -7.01 -12.54 0.07
C VAL A 93 -6.59 -11.31 -0.71
N HIS A 94 -7.46 -10.29 -0.75
CA HIS A 94 -7.26 -9.09 -1.55
C HIS A 94 -6.83 -7.89 -0.70
N LEU A 95 -5.71 -7.27 -1.07
CA LEU A 95 -5.25 -6.03 -0.45
C LEU A 95 -5.86 -4.84 -1.20
N SER A 96 -6.88 -4.24 -0.58
CA SER A 96 -7.53 -2.99 -1.01
C SER A 96 -6.83 -1.77 -0.39
N THR A 97 -7.57 -0.74 0.02
CA THR A 97 -7.07 0.52 0.57
C THR A 97 -8.18 1.31 1.25
N MET A 98 -7.85 2.18 2.19
CA MET A 98 -8.81 3.16 2.74
C MET A 98 -9.31 4.17 1.69
N SER A 99 -8.58 4.35 0.58
CA SER A 99 -8.98 5.30 -0.48
C SER A 99 -10.31 4.96 -1.16
N VAL A 100 -10.85 3.74 -0.94
CA VAL A 100 -12.18 3.36 -1.43
C VAL A 100 -13.32 4.10 -0.73
N TYR A 101 -13.07 4.70 0.43
CA TYR A 101 -14.05 5.49 1.18
C TYR A 101 -14.17 6.94 0.68
N GLY A 102 -13.30 7.35 -0.26
CA GLY A 102 -13.35 8.68 -0.85
C GLY A 102 -13.20 9.80 0.20
N PRO A 103 -14.05 10.84 0.16
CA PRO A 103 -13.99 12.00 1.04
C PRO A 103 -14.64 11.77 2.42
N ALA A 104 -14.84 10.51 2.84
CA ALA A 104 -15.44 10.22 4.14
C ALA A 104 -14.67 10.87 5.29
N GLU A 105 -15.38 11.27 6.34
CA GLU A 105 -14.82 11.87 7.55
C GLU A 105 -15.36 11.19 8.83
N GLY A 106 -14.68 11.43 9.93
CA GLY A 106 -15.03 10.83 11.23
C GLY A 106 -14.56 9.37 11.32
N ASN A 107 -15.21 8.61 12.22
CA ASN A 107 -14.91 7.20 12.44
C ASN A 107 -15.55 6.33 11.35
N VAL A 108 -14.72 5.73 10.47
CA VAL A 108 -15.15 5.01 9.28
C VAL A 108 -14.97 3.50 9.48
N ARG A 109 -16.08 2.79 9.46
CA ARG A 109 -16.16 1.33 9.59
C ARG A 109 -16.15 0.65 8.23
N GLU A 110 -15.97 -0.66 8.23
CA GLU A 110 -15.89 -1.48 7.00
C GLU A 110 -17.20 -1.50 6.20
N ASP A 111 -18.35 -1.22 6.84
CA ASP A 111 -19.67 -1.14 6.22
C ASP A 111 -20.00 0.26 5.67
N ALA A 112 -19.09 1.23 5.81
CA ALA A 112 -19.27 2.56 5.24
C ALA A 112 -19.36 2.50 3.70
N PRO A 113 -20.17 3.39 3.09
CA PRO A 113 -20.29 3.48 1.62
C PRO A 113 -18.94 3.71 0.96
N LEU A 114 -18.74 3.07 -0.20
CA LEU A 114 -17.57 3.31 -1.04
C LEU A 114 -17.83 4.52 -1.94
N ASP A 115 -16.84 5.40 -2.05
CA ASP A 115 -16.89 6.58 -2.89
C ASP A 115 -15.56 6.78 -3.64
N PRO A 116 -15.49 6.44 -4.93
CA PRO A 116 -14.26 6.51 -5.72
C PRO A 116 -13.94 7.93 -6.24
N THR A 117 -14.59 8.99 -5.73
CA THR A 117 -14.49 10.35 -6.30
C THR A 117 -13.12 11.01 -6.09
N LEU A 118 -12.29 10.58 -5.15
CA LEU A 118 -10.97 11.16 -4.87
C LEU A 118 -9.88 10.82 -5.89
N GLY A 119 -10.20 10.10 -6.96
CA GLY A 119 -9.28 9.90 -8.08
C GLY A 119 -9.18 8.47 -8.58
N TRP A 120 -8.36 8.29 -9.60
CA TRP A 120 -8.22 7.04 -10.34
C TRP A 120 -7.85 5.82 -9.48
N TYR A 121 -7.07 6.03 -8.41
CA TYR A 121 -6.61 4.94 -7.55
C TYR A 121 -7.75 4.35 -6.71
N GLY A 122 -8.54 5.22 -6.04
CA GLY A 122 -9.74 4.80 -5.31
C GLY A 122 -10.73 4.10 -6.22
N GLN A 123 -10.97 4.66 -7.41
CA GLN A 123 -11.84 4.05 -8.42
C GLN A 123 -11.36 2.66 -8.82
N ALA A 124 -10.09 2.49 -9.19
CA ALA A 124 -9.55 1.19 -9.59
C ALA A 124 -9.62 0.15 -8.46
N LYS A 125 -9.44 0.57 -7.21
CA LYS A 125 -9.59 -0.31 -6.05
C LYS A 125 -11.05 -0.69 -5.78
N CYS A 126 -12.00 0.23 -5.95
CA CYS A 126 -13.45 -0.11 -5.90
C CYS A 126 -13.83 -1.13 -6.98
N GLU A 127 -13.32 -0.98 -8.21
CA GLU A 127 -13.53 -1.96 -9.28
C GLU A 127 -12.91 -3.33 -8.95
N ALA A 128 -11.73 -3.35 -8.32
CA ALA A 128 -11.11 -4.59 -7.85
C ALA A 128 -11.92 -5.26 -6.73
N GLU A 129 -12.47 -4.50 -5.77
CA GLU A 129 -13.38 -5.04 -4.75
C GLU A 129 -14.66 -5.60 -5.36
N ALA A 130 -15.23 -4.94 -6.38
CA ALA A 130 -16.39 -5.45 -7.10
C ALA A 130 -16.11 -6.81 -7.76
N ALA A 131 -14.90 -7.02 -8.30
CA ALA A 131 -14.49 -8.32 -8.82
C ALA A 131 -14.41 -9.39 -7.71
N MET A 132 -13.98 -9.05 -6.48
CA MET A 132 -14.00 -9.99 -5.35
C MET A 132 -15.43 -10.38 -4.95
N HIS A 133 -16.36 -9.41 -4.97
CA HIS A 133 -17.79 -9.72 -4.76
C HIS A 133 -18.35 -10.67 -5.84
N ASP A 134 -17.92 -10.49 -7.09
CA ASP A 134 -18.28 -11.40 -8.18
C ASP A 134 -17.75 -12.80 -7.96
N PHE A 135 -16.49 -12.94 -7.53
CA PHE A 135 -15.89 -14.23 -7.19
C PHE A 135 -16.70 -14.98 -6.14
N VAL A 136 -17.12 -14.31 -5.06
CA VAL A 136 -17.91 -14.94 -3.99
C VAL A 136 -19.31 -15.33 -4.46
N ARG A 137 -19.95 -14.53 -5.33
CA ARG A 137 -21.25 -14.91 -5.95
C ARG A 137 -21.18 -16.20 -6.77
N HIS A 138 -20.01 -16.53 -7.32
CA HIS A 138 -19.76 -17.74 -8.07
C HIS A 138 -19.17 -18.89 -7.22
N GLY A 139 -19.26 -18.81 -5.89
CA GLY A 139 -18.87 -19.87 -4.97
C GLY A 139 -17.43 -19.84 -4.48
N GLY A 140 -16.62 -18.84 -4.87
CA GLY A 140 -15.29 -18.65 -4.34
C GLY A 140 -15.29 -18.02 -2.93
N GLU A 141 -14.13 -18.00 -2.28
CA GLU A 141 -13.91 -17.37 -0.99
C GLU A 141 -13.01 -16.14 -1.14
N ALA A 142 -13.46 -14.97 -0.71
CA ALA A 142 -12.65 -13.78 -0.68
C ALA A 142 -12.62 -13.12 0.70
N LEU A 143 -11.47 -12.54 1.06
CA LEU A 143 -11.30 -11.64 2.18
C LEU A 143 -10.65 -10.34 1.66
N MET A 144 -11.04 -9.21 2.24
CA MET A 144 -10.49 -7.90 1.83
C MET A 144 -9.89 -7.18 3.03
N LEU A 145 -8.69 -6.64 2.84
CA LEU A 145 -8.01 -5.78 3.81
C LEU A 145 -7.92 -4.37 3.23
N ARG A 146 -8.35 -3.36 3.98
CA ARG A 146 -8.31 -1.94 3.59
C ARG A 146 -7.30 -1.20 4.47
N PRO A 147 -6.00 -1.26 4.17
CA PRO A 147 -5.00 -0.53 4.93
C PRO A 147 -5.12 0.98 4.69
N GLY A 148 -4.77 1.73 5.75
CA GLY A 148 -4.44 3.13 5.65
C GLY A 148 -3.06 3.35 5.00
N CYS A 149 -2.26 4.24 5.55
CA CYS A 149 -0.94 4.57 5.03
C CYS A 149 0.11 3.59 5.56
N VAL A 150 0.55 2.65 4.70
CA VAL A 150 1.48 1.59 5.09
C VAL A 150 2.90 2.14 5.16
N TYR A 151 3.41 2.33 6.39
CA TYR A 151 4.74 2.82 6.68
C TYR A 151 5.67 1.69 7.18
N GLY A 152 6.88 2.03 7.58
CA GLY A 152 7.88 1.06 8.01
C GLY A 152 9.02 0.91 7.00
N PRO A 153 9.96 -0.01 7.24
CA PRO A 153 11.09 -0.28 6.35
C PRO A 153 10.62 -0.61 4.91
N GLY A 154 11.27 0.01 3.92
CA GLY A 154 10.90 -0.18 2.50
C GLY A 154 9.79 0.74 1.97
N SER A 155 9.09 1.50 2.82
CA SER A 155 8.02 2.41 2.41
C SER A 155 8.57 3.66 1.71
N GLN A 156 8.66 3.60 0.38
CA GLN A 156 9.14 4.75 -0.40
C GLN A 156 8.18 5.93 -0.38
N LEU A 157 6.87 5.69 -0.28
CA LEU A 157 5.87 6.75 -0.30
C LEU A 157 5.77 7.46 1.06
N TRP A 158 5.56 6.69 2.13
CA TRP A 158 5.19 7.25 3.44
C TRP A 158 6.40 7.48 4.35
N VAL A 159 7.57 6.92 4.05
CA VAL A 159 8.82 7.18 4.75
C VAL A 159 9.85 7.83 3.84
N GLY A 160 10.21 7.21 2.74
CA GLY A 160 11.30 7.67 1.87
C GLY A 160 11.04 9.05 1.28
N ARG A 161 9.89 9.26 0.63
CA ARG A 161 9.52 10.54 0.02
C ARG A 161 9.29 11.63 1.07
N ILE A 162 8.56 11.32 2.14
CA ILE A 162 8.33 12.25 3.24
C ILE A 162 9.66 12.67 3.88
N GLY A 163 10.55 11.72 4.18
CA GLY A 163 11.88 12.00 4.73
C GLY A 163 12.71 12.93 3.84
N ARG A 164 12.71 12.69 2.52
CA ARG A 164 13.42 13.59 1.58
C ARG A 164 12.84 15.00 1.54
N TRP A 165 11.51 15.15 1.61
CA TRP A 165 10.89 16.49 1.68
C TRP A 165 11.20 17.20 3.00
N LEU A 166 11.23 16.48 4.11
CA LEU A 166 11.62 17.01 5.42
C LEU A 166 13.08 17.49 5.41
N GLN A 167 14.02 16.67 4.92
CA GLN A 167 15.42 17.04 4.78
C GLN A 167 15.64 18.25 3.85
N ALA A 168 14.83 18.38 2.80
CA ALA A 168 14.87 19.51 1.88
C ALA A 168 14.15 20.76 2.43
N GLY A 169 13.55 20.72 3.62
CA GLY A 169 12.77 21.83 4.20
C GLY A 169 11.51 22.19 3.39
N ARG A 170 10.99 21.23 2.60
CA ARG A 170 9.78 21.36 1.77
C ARG A 170 8.55 20.78 2.44
N LEU A 171 8.71 20.06 3.54
CA LEU A 171 7.67 19.55 4.41
C LEU A 171 8.02 19.87 5.88
N GLY A 172 7.00 19.91 6.73
CA GLY A 172 7.13 20.22 8.16
C GLY A 172 5.76 20.32 8.81
N ASP A 173 5.57 21.22 9.78
CA ASP A 173 4.26 21.54 10.35
C ASP A 173 3.41 22.32 9.35
N LEU A 174 2.28 21.78 8.93
CA LEU A 174 1.38 22.36 7.95
C LEU A 174 0.21 23.14 8.58
N GLY A 175 0.15 23.21 9.91
CA GLY A 175 -1.00 23.74 10.65
C GLY A 175 -2.28 22.98 10.27
N ILE A 176 -3.38 23.70 10.01
CA ILE A 176 -4.68 23.08 9.68
C ILE A 176 -4.60 22.15 8.47
N ALA A 177 -3.72 22.40 7.50
CA ALA A 177 -3.58 21.55 6.31
C ALA A 177 -2.95 20.18 6.58
N GLY A 178 -2.40 19.96 7.76
CA GLY A 178 -1.85 18.66 8.19
C GLY A 178 -2.56 18.10 9.43
N ASP A 179 -3.77 18.55 9.74
CA ASP A 179 -4.50 18.15 10.95
C ASP A 179 -5.37 16.88 10.74
N GLY A 180 -5.36 16.31 9.54
CA GLY A 180 -6.02 15.05 9.26
C GLY A 180 -5.36 13.85 9.93
N TRP A 181 -6.08 12.74 10.04
CA TRP A 181 -5.56 11.49 10.59
C TRP A 181 -4.65 10.78 9.58
N ALA A 182 -3.47 10.35 10.00
CA ALA A 182 -2.54 9.68 9.11
C ALA A 182 -2.93 8.22 8.82
N ASN A 183 -3.72 7.61 9.69
CA ASN A 183 -4.10 6.18 9.60
C ASN A 183 -2.89 5.29 9.27
N LEU A 184 -1.78 5.50 9.97
CA LEU A 184 -0.57 4.74 9.74
C LEU A 184 -0.76 3.29 10.18
N VAL A 185 -0.21 2.37 9.39
CA VAL A 185 -0.12 0.95 9.75
C VAL A 185 1.26 0.44 9.37
N HIS A 186 1.94 -0.25 10.30
CA HIS A 186 3.25 -0.82 10.01
C HIS A 186 3.16 -1.93 8.97
N VAL A 187 4.17 -2.04 8.10
CA VAL A 187 4.17 -3.05 7.03
C VAL A 187 4.06 -4.48 7.58
N ASP A 188 4.67 -4.75 8.72
CA ASP A 188 4.60 -6.07 9.37
C ASP A 188 3.20 -6.38 9.90
N ASP A 189 2.46 -5.39 10.38
CA ASP A 189 1.07 -5.56 10.83
C ASP A 189 0.14 -5.89 9.65
N VAL A 190 0.35 -5.23 8.49
CA VAL A 190 -0.37 -5.58 7.26
C VAL A 190 -0.05 -7.00 6.82
N CYS A 191 1.21 -7.41 6.87
CA CYS A 191 1.63 -8.77 6.55
C CYS A 191 1.06 -9.79 7.55
N GLN A 192 1.08 -9.47 8.85
CA GLN A 192 0.43 -10.30 9.89
C GLN A 192 -1.07 -10.46 9.61
N ALA A 193 -1.77 -9.37 9.28
CA ALA A 193 -3.18 -9.41 8.93
C ALA A 193 -3.45 -10.31 7.71
N LEU A 194 -2.59 -10.29 6.68
CA LEU A 194 -2.66 -11.18 5.52
C LEU A 194 -2.45 -12.64 5.91
N LEU A 195 -1.49 -12.94 6.79
CA LEU A 195 -1.25 -14.29 7.32
C LEU A 195 -2.46 -14.82 8.11
N LEU A 196 -3.05 -13.99 8.95
CA LEU A 196 -4.23 -14.33 9.72
C LEU A 196 -5.46 -14.53 8.81
N ALA A 197 -5.64 -13.66 7.80
CA ALA A 197 -6.70 -13.77 6.80
C ALA A 197 -6.63 -15.07 6.00
N LEU A 198 -5.44 -15.57 5.67
CA LEU A 198 -5.27 -16.87 5.01
C LEU A 198 -5.79 -18.04 5.83
N ARG A 199 -5.81 -17.93 7.16
CA ARG A 199 -6.25 -18.97 8.09
C ARG A 199 -7.65 -18.73 8.68
N LEU A 200 -8.25 -17.58 8.39
CA LEU A 200 -9.61 -17.29 8.89
C LEU A 200 -10.59 -18.29 8.28
N PRO A 201 -11.51 -18.89 9.06
CA PRO A 201 -12.54 -19.77 8.51
C PRO A 201 -13.37 -19.09 7.43
N ALA A 202 -13.78 -19.84 6.41
CA ALA A 202 -14.62 -19.34 5.33
C ALA A 202 -15.94 -18.77 5.86
N ALA A 203 -16.30 -17.59 5.39
CA ALA A 203 -17.61 -16.99 5.65
C ALA A 203 -18.51 -17.22 4.45
N GLN A 204 -19.31 -18.30 4.46
CA GLN A 204 -20.14 -18.69 3.33
C GLN A 204 -21.00 -17.53 2.82
N GLY A 205 -20.81 -17.19 1.53
CA GLY A 205 -21.58 -16.15 0.83
C GLY A 205 -21.31 -14.70 1.30
N LYS A 206 -20.33 -14.47 2.18
CA LYS A 206 -19.95 -13.14 2.68
C LYS A 206 -18.47 -12.91 2.49
N ILE A 207 -18.10 -11.65 2.30
CA ILE A 207 -16.70 -11.24 2.26
C ILE A 207 -16.36 -10.55 3.58
N PRO A 208 -15.52 -11.15 4.43
CA PRO A 208 -14.95 -10.43 5.57
C PRO A 208 -14.08 -9.29 5.05
N VAL A 209 -14.33 -8.09 5.55
CA VAL A 209 -13.55 -6.88 5.27
C VAL A 209 -12.95 -6.39 6.58
N PHE A 210 -11.72 -5.88 6.54
CA PHE A 210 -11.01 -5.35 7.70
C PHE A 210 -10.26 -4.09 7.35
N ASN A 211 -10.54 -3.01 8.07
CA ASN A 211 -9.73 -1.81 8.05
C ASN A 211 -8.43 -2.05 8.83
N LEU A 212 -7.30 -1.54 8.32
CA LEU A 212 -6.01 -1.66 8.98
C LEU A 212 -5.38 -0.29 9.18
N ALA A 213 -5.33 0.15 10.43
CA ALA A 213 -4.56 1.30 10.92
C ALA A 213 -4.19 1.04 12.38
N ALA A 214 -3.01 1.44 12.81
CA ALA A 214 -2.64 1.32 14.22
C ALA A 214 -3.56 2.24 15.07
N PRO A 215 -4.10 1.75 16.21
CA PRO A 215 -5.00 2.54 17.05
C PRO A 215 -4.36 3.83 17.60
N ASP A 216 -3.04 3.85 17.74
CA ASP A 216 -2.22 4.99 18.17
C ASP A 216 -1.66 5.82 17.00
N SER A 217 -2.21 5.65 15.79
CA SER A 217 -1.80 6.42 14.62
C SER A 217 -1.99 7.93 14.86
N PRO A 218 -0.94 8.74 14.63
CA PRO A 218 -0.97 10.18 14.89
C PRO A 218 -1.73 10.95 13.80
N ARG A 219 -1.84 12.27 13.98
CA ARG A 219 -2.16 13.20 12.90
C ARG A 219 -0.94 13.41 12.00
N TRP A 220 -1.17 13.91 10.79
CA TRP A 220 -0.08 14.11 9.84
C TRP A 220 0.99 15.08 10.34
N ASN A 221 0.61 16.19 11.01
CA ASN A 221 1.58 17.12 11.57
C ASN A 221 2.49 16.45 12.60
N ASP A 222 1.91 15.65 13.50
CA ASP A 222 2.67 14.92 14.52
C ASP A 222 3.64 13.95 13.84
N TYR A 223 3.16 13.18 12.86
CA TYR A 223 4.01 12.27 12.10
C TYR A 223 5.16 12.98 11.38
N PHE A 224 4.91 14.14 10.76
CA PHE A 224 5.97 14.90 10.06
C PHE A 224 7.01 15.41 11.04
N VAL A 225 6.60 15.93 12.20
CA VAL A 225 7.51 16.42 13.24
C VAL A 225 8.32 15.25 13.81
N ASP A 226 7.66 14.17 14.19
CA ASP A 226 8.30 13.00 14.78
C ASP A 226 9.31 12.34 13.84
N LEU A 227 8.92 12.15 12.57
CA LEU A 227 9.84 11.60 11.57
C LEU A 227 11.01 12.54 11.31
N ALA A 228 10.78 13.88 11.24
CA ALA A 228 11.86 14.85 11.07
C ALA A 228 12.86 14.78 12.22
N LEU A 229 12.39 14.68 13.48
CA LEU A 229 13.24 14.52 14.65
C LEU A 229 14.02 13.20 14.58
N ALA A 230 13.34 12.09 14.27
CA ALA A 230 13.94 10.76 14.21
C ALA A 230 15.04 10.63 13.12
N ILE A 231 14.91 11.32 11.99
CA ILE A 231 15.92 11.36 10.90
C ILE A 231 16.85 12.57 10.96
N GLN A 232 16.80 13.36 12.05
CA GLN A 232 17.63 14.56 12.28
C GLN A 232 17.44 15.66 11.21
N ALA A 233 16.26 15.76 10.59
CA ALA A 233 15.90 16.81 9.64
C ALA A 233 15.38 18.06 10.37
N THR A 234 16.22 18.67 11.19
CA THR A 234 15.90 19.83 12.04
C THR A 234 16.61 21.09 11.57
N PRO A 235 16.05 22.30 11.83
CA PRO A 235 14.79 22.56 12.52
C PRO A 235 13.55 22.27 11.67
N VAL A 236 12.49 21.76 12.29
CA VAL A 236 11.20 21.59 11.62
C VAL A 236 10.54 22.94 11.41
N ARG A 237 10.18 23.24 10.15
CA ARG A 237 9.60 24.54 9.78
C ARG A 237 8.07 24.45 9.74
N ARG A 238 7.41 25.52 10.16
CA ARG A 238 5.99 25.71 9.88
C ARG A 238 5.81 26.25 8.47
N LEU A 239 5.02 25.56 7.65
CA LEU A 239 4.77 25.91 6.26
C LEU A 239 3.34 26.43 6.09
N GLY A 240 3.20 27.65 5.61
CA GLY A 240 1.88 28.22 5.31
C GLY A 240 1.23 27.53 4.09
N SER A 241 -0.09 27.41 4.12
CA SER A 241 -0.90 26.76 3.07
C SER A 241 -0.63 27.34 1.67
N ARG A 242 -0.43 28.65 1.54
CA ARG A 242 -0.08 29.31 0.27
C ARG A 242 1.23 28.79 -0.32
N ARG A 243 2.26 28.62 0.51
CA ARG A 243 3.56 28.11 0.05
C ARG A 243 3.46 26.65 -0.42
N LEU A 244 2.71 25.83 0.31
CA LEU A 244 2.45 24.43 -0.07
C LEU A 244 1.70 24.32 -1.39
N GLN A 245 0.65 25.13 -1.56
CA GLN A 245 -0.10 25.19 -2.82
C GLN A 245 0.77 25.63 -3.98
N LEU A 246 1.61 26.66 -3.79
CA LEU A 246 2.54 27.12 -4.81
C LEU A 246 3.57 26.03 -5.17
N ASP A 247 4.14 25.33 -4.17
CA ASP A 247 5.08 24.22 -4.43
C ASP A 247 4.39 23.08 -5.19
N ALA A 248 3.18 22.68 -4.79
CA ALA A 248 2.44 21.61 -5.43
C ALA A 248 1.99 21.95 -6.87
N TRP A 249 1.51 23.18 -7.10
CA TRP A 249 0.92 23.58 -8.40
C TRP A 249 1.92 24.15 -9.39
N LEU A 250 2.91 24.93 -8.93
CA LEU A 250 3.88 25.58 -9.81
C LEU A 250 5.17 24.78 -10.01
N CYS A 251 5.67 24.10 -8.95
CA CYS A 251 6.90 23.33 -9.06
C CYS A 251 6.66 21.87 -9.51
N GLY A 252 5.48 21.31 -9.23
CA GLY A 252 5.15 19.93 -9.58
C GLY A 252 5.21 19.62 -11.07
N PRO A 253 4.48 20.34 -11.95
CA PRO A 253 4.46 20.08 -13.39
C PRO A 253 5.83 20.22 -14.07
N PRO A 254 6.62 21.29 -13.88
CA PRO A 254 7.94 21.40 -14.50
C PRO A 254 8.94 20.36 -13.96
N LEU A 255 8.88 19.96 -12.69
CA LEU A 255 9.72 18.89 -12.16
C LEU A 255 9.40 17.54 -12.82
N LYS A 256 8.12 17.22 -13.02
CA LYS A 256 7.70 16.01 -13.76
C LYS A 256 8.13 16.05 -15.22
N ALA A 257 8.04 17.20 -15.88
CA ALA A 257 8.51 17.38 -17.26
C ALA A 257 10.04 17.21 -17.36
N ALA A 258 10.78 17.81 -16.44
CA ALA A 258 12.24 17.66 -16.37
C ALA A 258 12.67 16.23 -16.08
N GLU A 259 11.96 15.52 -15.19
CA GLU A 259 12.20 14.10 -14.92
C GLU A 259 12.00 13.23 -16.18
N ARG A 260 10.92 13.49 -16.93
CA ARG A 260 10.66 12.78 -18.21
C ARG A 260 11.75 13.07 -19.25
N ALA A 261 12.16 14.34 -19.39
CA ALA A 261 13.21 14.74 -20.30
C ALA A 261 14.56 14.08 -19.94
N LEU A 262 14.94 14.05 -18.67
CA LEU A 262 16.17 13.39 -18.20
C LEU A 262 16.14 11.87 -18.43
N LYS A 263 14.98 11.22 -18.23
CA LYS A 263 14.82 9.80 -18.56
C LYS A 263 14.99 9.51 -20.05
N LEU A 264 14.48 10.40 -20.92
CA LEU A 264 14.64 10.29 -22.38
C LEU A 264 16.10 10.52 -22.84
N LEU A 265 16.82 11.39 -22.15
CA LEU A 265 18.22 11.73 -22.44
C LEU A 265 19.23 10.74 -21.84
N GLY A 266 18.76 9.69 -21.16
CA GLY A 266 19.65 8.68 -20.56
C GLY A 266 20.51 9.19 -19.39
N SER A 267 20.24 10.39 -18.89
CA SER A 267 21.01 11.03 -17.82
C SER A 267 20.62 10.45 -16.45
N ALA A 268 21.09 9.26 -16.13
CA ALA A 268 20.75 8.52 -14.91
C ALA A 268 21.33 9.11 -13.59
N GLY A 269 22.10 10.21 -13.66
CA GLY A 269 22.83 10.75 -12.52
C GLY A 269 22.19 11.96 -11.81
N ILE A 270 21.24 12.65 -12.44
CA ILE A 270 20.65 13.87 -11.88
C ILE A 270 19.36 13.49 -11.13
N LYS A 271 19.43 13.49 -9.79
CA LYS A 271 18.24 13.34 -8.94
C LYS A 271 17.54 14.70 -8.81
N LEU A 272 16.40 14.85 -9.46
CA LEU A 272 15.51 15.99 -9.25
C LEU A 272 14.80 15.86 -7.89
N PRO A 273 14.47 16.97 -7.23
CA PRO A 273 13.63 16.95 -6.04
C PRO A 273 12.28 16.30 -6.32
N ASP A 274 11.81 15.44 -5.44
CA ASP A 274 10.48 14.84 -5.55
C ASP A 274 9.40 15.92 -5.60
N ALA A 275 8.56 15.93 -6.64
CA ALA A 275 7.43 16.85 -6.73
C ALA A 275 6.41 16.57 -5.62
N LEU A 276 5.83 17.62 -5.02
CA LEU A 276 4.75 17.51 -4.06
C LEU A 276 3.42 17.33 -4.82
N PRO A 277 2.77 16.14 -4.77
CA PRO A 277 1.51 15.95 -5.49
C PRO A 277 0.36 16.70 -4.82
N PRO A 278 -0.45 17.48 -5.57
CA PRO A 278 -1.61 18.18 -5.00
C PRO A 278 -2.61 17.27 -4.26
N GLY A 279 -2.79 16.03 -4.71
CA GLY A 279 -3.68 15.05 -4.06
C GLY A 279 -3.31 14.73 -2.62
N LEU A 280 -2.00 14.79 -2.26
CA LEU A 280 -1.59 14.55 -0.88
C LEU A 280 -2.03 15.67 0.07
N LEU A 281 -2.17 16.91 -0.41
CA LEU A 281 -2.66 18.01 0.43
C LEU A 281 -4.09 17.74 0.90
N GLY A 282 -4.94 17.19 0.02
CA GLY A 282 -6.29 16.77 0.39
C GLY A 282 -6.28 15.65 1.43
N LEU A 283 -5.43 14.64 1.24
CA LEU A 283 -5.29 13.53 2.18
C LEU A 283 -4.80 14.01 3.56
N TRP A 284 -3.83 14.93 3.62
CA TRP A 284 -3.28 15.42 4.88
C TRP A 284 -4.24 16.28 5.70
N SER A 285 -5.25 16.86 5.05
CA SER A 285 -6.31 17.62 5.72
C SER A 285 -7.58 16.80 5.99
N GLN A 286 -7.66 15.56 5.49
CA GLN A 286 -8.87 14.74 5.62
C GLN A 286 -9.00 14.15 7.03
N HIS A 287 -10.16 14.34 7.64
CA HIS A 287 -10.45 13.85 8.99
C HIS A 287 -11.07 12.44 9.00
N ILE A 288 -10.61 11.57 8.11
CA ILE A 288 -10.98 10.15 8.12
C ILE A 288 -10.20 9.43 9.22
N HIS A 289 -10.89 8.69 10.09
CA HIS A 289 -10.31 7.83 11.10
C HIS A 289 -10.86 6.42 10.93
N LEU A 290 -10.01 5.46 10.61
CA LEU A 290 -10.44 4.09 10.39
C LEU A 290 -10.78 3.39 11.71
N ASP A 291 -11.97 2.82 11.80
CA ASP A 291 -12.29 1.87 12.87
C ASP A 291 -11.62 0.53 12.58
N THR A 292 -10.77 0.08 13.48
CA THR A 292 -9.96 -1.15 13.32
C THR A 292 -10.30 -2.21 14.36
N GLN A 293 -11.44 -2.07 15.05
CA GLN A 293 -11.87 -3.03 16.07
C GLN A 293 -12.08 -4.43 15.49
N ALA A 294 -12.61 -4.53 14.28
CA ALA A 294 -12.78 -5.81 13.61
C ALA A 294 -11.44 -6.51 13.35
N ALA A 295 -10.42 -5.79 12.94
CA ALA A 295 -9.07 -6.34 12.73
C ALA A 295 -8.45 -6.80 14.06
N SER A 296 -8.61 -6.04 15.14
CA SER A 296 -8.10 -6.40 16.46
C SER A 296 -8.83 -7.61 17.05
N HIS A 297 -10.18 -7.61 17.05
CA HIS A 297 -10.96 -8.62 17.79
C HIS A 297 -11.32 -9.86 16.98
N ARG A 298 -11.61 -9.72 15.67
CA ARG A 298 -12.04 -10.84 14.84
C ARG A 298 -10.90 -11.46 14.04
N LEU A 299 -9.96 -10.64 13.56
CA LEU A 299 -8.79 -11.12 12.85
C LEU A 299 -7.62 -11.41 13.80
N GLY A 300 -7.55 -10.72 14.94
CA GLY A 300 -6.54 -10.94 15.97
C GLY A 300 -5.21 -10.23 15.70
N VAL A 301 -5.23 -9.13 14.95
CA VAL A 301 -4.02 -8.35 14.65
C VAL A 301 -3.45 -7.75 15.93
N GLN A 302 -2.15 -7.94 16.13
CA GLN A 302 -1.36 -7.26 17.16
C GLN A 302 -0.65 -6.08 16.49
N TRP A 303 -0.92 -4.88 16.98
CA TRP A 303 -0.39 -3.66 16.36
C TRP A 303 1.00 -3.34 16.89
N THR A 304 1.90 -3.01 15.98
CA THR A 304 3.20 -2.42 16.31
C THR A 304 2.97 -1.02 16.90
N PRO A 305 3.46 -0.72 18.13
CA PRO A 305 3.35 0.62 18.69
C PRO A 305 3.95 1.66 17.74
N TYR A 306 3.29 2.81 17.60
CA TYR A 306 3.72 3.87 16.68
C TYR A 306 5.19 4.27 16.87
N ALA A 307 5.64 4.42 18.12
CA ALA A 307 7.03 4.77 18.43
C ALA A 307 8.05 3.75 17.90
N ASP A 308 7.72 2.47 17.93
CA ASP A 308 8.59 1.40 17.43
C ASP A 308 8.62 1.42 15.89
N GLY A 309 7.48 1.52 15.24
CA GLY A 309 7.40 1.62 13.79
C GLY A 309 8.06 2.88 13.24
N LEU A 310 8.00 4.01 13.97
CA LEU A 310 8.71 5.25 13.63
C LEU A 310 10.23 5.05 13.70
N ARG A 311 10.71 4.41 14.76
CA ARG A 311 12.15 4.11 14.94
C ARG A 311 12.67 3.22 13.81
N ASP A 312 11.94 2.18 13.46
CA ASP A 312 12.31 1.25 12.38
C ASP A 312 12.30 1.95 11.00
N SER A 313 11.32 2.83 10.79
CA SER A 313 11.23 3.68 9.59
C SER A 313 12.43 4.62 9.46
N ALA A 314 12.79 5.30 10.55
CA ALA A 314 13.92 6.21 10.59
C ALA A 314 15.26 5.48 10.39
N ALA A 315 15.45 4.33 11.04
CA ALA A 315 16.62 3.48 10.85
C ALA A 315 16.78 3.03 9.40
N TRP A 316 15.69 2.58 8.76
CA TRP A 316 15.71 2.22 7.35
C TRP A 316 16.05 3.40 6.44
N PHE A 317 15.47 4.58 6.69
CA PHE A 317 15.68 5.78 5.88
C PHE A 317 17.12 6.29 5.96
N THR A 318 17.74 6.23 7.15
CA THR A 318 19.10 6.73 7.40
C THR A 318 20.19 5.71 7.09
N ALA A 319 19.83 4.44 6.85
CA ALA A 319 20.78 3.40 6.48
C ALA A 319 21.56 3.77 5.20
N PRO A 320 22.88 3.48 5.11
CA PRO A 320 23.66 3.72 3.90
C PRO A 320 23.02 3.07 2.67
N ALA A 321 23.00 3.81 1.54
CA ALA A 321 22.44 3.33 0.28
C ALA A 321 23.18 2.08 -0.22
N GLY A 322 22.68 0.92 0.08
CA GLY A 322 23.26 -0.39 -0.25
C GLY A 322 22.45 -1.56 0.30
N ALA A 323 21.70 -1.32 1.36
CA ALA A 323 20.88 -2.34 2.01
C ALA A 323 19.41 -2.32 1.50
N GLY A 324 19.17 -2.44 0.18
CA GLY A 324 17.81 -2.65 -0.35
C GLY A 324 17.14 -1.46 -1.04
N GLN A 325 17.76 -0.28 -1.13
CA GLN A 325 17.15 0.92 -1.72
C GLN A 325 17.09 0.94 -3.26
N ALA A 326 17.86 0.13 -3.95
CA ALA A 326 18.11 0.30 -5.38
C ALA A 326 16.99 -0.22 -6.32
N THR A 327 15.97 -0.94 -5.87
CA THR A 327 15.08 -1.69 -6.75
C THR A 327 13.62 -1.20 -6.81
N LEU A 328 13.19 -0.31 -5.93
CA LEU A 328 11.78 0.09 -5.77
C LEU A 328 11.38 1.45 -6.37
N ASP A 329 12.32 2.22 -6.90
CA ASP A 329 12.08 3.58 -7.43
C ASP A 329 11.11 3.68 -8.63
N LYS A 330 10.64 2.56 -9.19
CA LYS A 330 9.82 2.54 -10.42
C LYS A 330 8.33 2.28 -10.23
N MET A 331 7.85 2.02 -9.02
CA MET A 331 6.44 1.64 -8.79
C MET A 331 5.79 2.43 -7.64
N ILE A 332 5.86 3.75 -7.68
CA ILE A 332 5.11 4.57 -6.73
C ILE A 332 3.73 4.84 -7.31
N CYS A 333 2.70 4.13 -6.79
CA CYS A 333 1.32 4.57 -6.91
C CYS A 333 1.16 5.82 -6.06
N THR A 334 1.03 6.98 -6.68
CA THR A 334 0.50 8.16 -6.00
C THR A 334 -1.02 8.10 -6.07
N PRO A 335 -1.71 8.23 -4.91
CA PRO A 335 -3.16 8.42 -4.90
C PRO A 335 -3.57 9.64 -5.72
#